data_fdc163596a3652d5e673e4753c65860f
#
_entry.id   fdc163596a3652d5e673e4753c65860f
#
_cell.length_a   1.000
_cell.length_b   1.000
_cell.length_c   1.000
_cell.angle_alpha   90.00
_cell.angle_beta   90.00
_cell.angle_gamma   90.00
#
_symmetry.space_group_name_H-M   'P 1'
#
loop_
_entity.id
_entity.type
_entity.pdbx_description
1 polymer ?
#
loop_
_entity_poly.entity_id
_entity_poly.type
_entity_poly.pdbx_seq_one_letter_code
_entity_poly.pdbx_strand_id
1 'polypeptide(L)'
;VCSSDLPGGVNHTVKFLANGFKDGKEKVFISNLKVAEGGIDLRRKLISEGKISTNAILFESGSANLQPQSMGVIRQISQVLMQEAAMNLNIVGHTDGDGDDASNMDLSRRRADAVKSVLTNIYNIDASRIQTEGKGETEPIGDNNTLDGKAQNRRVEFIKI
;
A
#
# COMPACT_ATOMS: atom_id res chain seq x y z
N VAL A 1 -0.60 -22.57 -23.80
CA VAL A 1 0.48 -21.76 -23.22
C VAL A 1 0.51 -20.45 -23.98
N CYS A 2 0.11 -19.35 -23.35
CA CYS A 2 0.36 -18.02 -23.90
C CYS A 2 1.63 -17.48 -23.24
N SER A 3 2.67 -17.30 -24.02
CA SER A 3 3.85 -16.54 -23.62
C SER A 3 3.62 -15.10 -24.11
N SER A 4 3.59 -14.13 -23.22
CA SER A 4 3.65 -12.72 -23.58
C SER A 4 4.87 -12.11 -22.93
N ASP A 5 5.72 -11.49 -23.72
CA ASP A 5 6.85 -10.71 -23.24
C ASP A 5 6.29 -9.43 -22.64
N LEU A 6 6.40 -9.28 -21.31
CA LEU A 6 6.11 -8.05 -20.62
C LEU A 6 7.37 -7.14 -20.64
N PRO A 7 7.21 -5.80 -20.70
CA PRO A 7 8.35 -4.89 -20.64
C PRO A 7 9.14 -5.13 -19.34
N GLY A 8 10.43 -5.49 -19.47
CA GLY A 8 11.29 -5.78 -18.31
C GLY A 8 12.07 -7.09 -18.41
N GLY A 9 11.88 -7.88 -19.47
CA GLY A 9 12.73 -9.05 -19.77
C GLY A 9 12.55 -10.25 -18.84
N VAL A 10 11.48 -10.32 -18.05
CA VAL A 10 11.12 -11.48 -17.23
C VAL A 10 9.95 -12.19 -17.87
N ASN A 11 10.17 -13.43 -18.37
CA ASN A 11 9.11 -14.24 -18.92
C ASN A 11 8.20 -14.76 -17.80
N HIS A 12 6.98 -14.26 -17.75
CA HIS A 12 5.95 -14.77 -16.86
C HIS A 12 5.08 -15.78 -17.59
N THR A 13 5.12 -17.05 -17.15
CA THR A 13 4.25 -18.10 -17.69
C THR A 13 3.05 -18.30 -16.77
N VAL A 14 1.86 -18.03 -17.27
CA VAL A 14 0.61 -18.37 -16.59
C VAL A 14 0.11 -19.69 -17.13
N LYS A 15 0.07 -20.74 -16.28
CA LYS A 15 -0.47 -22.06 -16.65
C LYS A 15 -1.90 -22.17 -16.16
N PHE A 16 -2.83 -22.39 -17.08
CA PHE A 16 -4.20 -22.77 -16.76
C PHE A 16 -4.32 -24.29 -16.83
N LEU A 17 -4.64 -24.91 -15.70
CA LEU A 17 -4.91 -26.34 -15.62
C LEU A 17 -6.43 -26.52 -15.56
N ALA A 18 -7.00 -27.06 -16.62
CA ALA A 18 -8.40 -27.45 -16.65
C ALA A 18 -8.49 -28.98 -16.65
N ASN A 19 -9.11 -29.54 -15.63
CA ASN A 19 -9.35 -30.98 -15.50
C ASN A 19 -10.81 -31.28 -15.91
N GLY A 20 -11.02 -32.38 -16.64
CA GLY A 20 -12.36 -32.89 -16.96
C GLY A 20 -12.79 -32.81 -18.41
N PHE A 21 -11.90 -32.45 -19.33
CA PHE A 21 -12.20 -32.52 -20.77
C PHE A 21 -12.38 -33.96 -21.23
N LYS A 22 -13.53 -34.27 -21.83
CA LYS A 22 -13.88 -35.64 -22.21
C LYS A 22 -13.47 -36.02 -23.65
N ASP A 23 -13.38 -35.05 -24.58
CA ASP A 23 -13.17 -35.34 -26.01
C ASP A 23 -12.22 -34.38 -26.75
N GLY A 24 -11.57 -33.46 -26.04
CA GLY A 24 -10.60 -32.52 -26.61
C GLY A 24 -11.20 -31.41 -27.48
N LYS A 25 -12.53 -31.34 -27.61
CA LYS A 25 -13.24 -30.30 -28.39
C LYS A 25 -13.78 -29.15 -27.57
N GLU A 26 -13.72 -29.28 -26.26
CA GLU A 26 -14.17 -28.25 -25.33
C GLU A 26 -13.20 -27.08 -25.34
N LYS A 27 -13.76 -25.87 -25.37
CA LYS A 27 -12.99 -24.63 -25.33
C LYS A 27 -13.25 -23.90 -24.02
N VAL A 28 -12.18 -23.54 -23.33
CA VAL A 28 -12.25 -22.65 -22.16
C VAL A 28 -12.00 -21.23 -22.63
N PHE A 29 -12.97 -20.34 -22.36
CA PHE A 29 -12.82 -18.92 -22.63
C PHE A 29 -12.44 -18.22 -21.33
N ILE A 30 -11.30 -17.54 -21.32
CA ILE A 30 -10.86 -16.71 -20.21
C ILE A 30 -11.06 -15.28 -20.62
N SER A 31 -11.99 -14.59 -19.97
CA SER A 31 -12.25 -13.16 -20.18
C SER A 31 -11.74 -12.35 -18.97
N ASN A 32 -11.34 -11.12 -19.22
CA ASN A 32 -10.88 -10.17 -18.18
C ASN A 32 -9.63 -10.62 -17.40
N LEU A 33 -8.71 -11.38 -18.04
CA LEU A 33 -7.40 -11.60 -17.45
C LEU A 33 -6.68 -10.27 -17.32
N LYS A 34 -6.65 -9.73 -16.09
CA LYS A 34 -5.82 -8.58 -15.76
C LYS A 34 -4.50 -9.11 -15.22
N VAL A 35 -3.48 -9.10 -16.06
CA VAL A 35 -2.11 -9.18 -15.58
C VAL A 35 -1.77 -7.80 -15.05
N ALA A 36 -1.86 -7.59 -13.74
CA ALA A 36 -1.27 -6.42 -13.15
C ALA A 36 0.24 -6.54 -13.35
N GLU A 37 0.84 -5.55 -13.98
CA GLU A 37 2.29 -5.32 -13.88
C GLU A 37 2.65 -5.44 -12.40
N GLY A 38 3.60 -6.30 -12.06
CA GLY A 38 3.88 -6.72 -10.70
C GLY A 38 3.83 -5.53 -9.75
N GLY A 39 2.99 -5.62 -8.73
CA GLY A 39 2.77 -4.52 -7.79
C GLY A 39 4.12 -3.99 -7.38
N ILE A 40 4.24 -2.67 -7.25
CA ILE A 40 5.47 -1.98 -6.83
C ILE A 40 6.13 -2.85 -5.79
N ASP A 41 7.35 -3.35 -6.06
CA ASP A 41 8.09 -4.13 -5.09
C ASP A 41 8.43 -3.20 -3.92
N LEU A 42 7.49 -3.14 -2.98
CA LEU A 42 7.56 -2.25 -1.82
C LEU A 42 8.84 -2.50 -1.01
N ARG A 43 9.29 -3.77 -0.98
CA ARG A 43 10.55 -4.12 -0.34
C ARG A 43 11.73 -3.47 -1.04
N ARG A 44 11.83 -3.66 -2.35
CA ARG A 44 12.90 -3.07 -3.16
C ARG A 44 12.90 -1.55 -3.03
N LYS A 45 11.74 -0.93 -3.14
CA LYS A 45 11.59 0.51 -3.02
C LYS A 45 12.01 1.02 -1.63
N LEU A 46 11.56 0.36 -0.56
CA LEU A 46 11.91 0.74 0.81
C LEU A 46 13.40 0.54 1.11
N ILE A 47 14.03 -0.51 0.54
CA ILE A 47 15.47 -0.74 0.71
C ILE A 47 16.30 0.26 -0.10
N SER A 48 15.94 0.53 -1.37
CA SER A 48 16.74 1.37 -2.27
C SER A 48 16.51 2.86 -2.08
N GLU A 49 15.26 3.28 -1.84
CA GLU A 49 14.88 4.69 -1.73
C GLU A 49 14.71 5.13 -0.28
N GLY A 50 14.58 4.18 0.66
CA GLY A 50 14.33 4.45 2.07
C GLY A 50 12.93 4.96 2.39
N LYS A 51 12.06 5.12 1.38
CA LYS A 51 10.73 5.71 1.53
C LYS A 51 9.72 5.11 0.55
N ILE A 52 8.51 4.90 1.05
CA ILE A 52 7.32 4.59 0.25
C ILE A 52 6.23 5.60 0.60
N SER A 53 5.64 6.23 -0.40
CA SER A 53 4.42 7.02 -0.28
C SER A 53 3.27 6.30 -0.97
N THR A 54 2.11 6.21 -0.32
CA THR A 54 0.96 5.49 -0.86
C THR A 54 -0.37 6.10 -0.40
N ASN A 55 -1.32 6.19 -1.31
CA ASN A 55 -2.73 6.49 -1.05
C ASN A 55 -3.64 5.24 -1.07
N ALA A 56 -3.04 4.05 -1.14
CA ALA A 56 -3.81 2.81 -1.08
C ALA A 56 -4.19 2.40 0.37
N ILE A 57 -3.75 3.16 1.38
CA ILE A 57 -4.24 3.02 2.75
C ILE A 57 -5.41 3.98 2.93
N LEU A 58 -6.62 3.40 2.94
CA LEU A 58 -7.87 4.12 2.97
C LEU A 58 -8.46 4.12 4.38
N PHE A 59 -9.03 5.25 4.75
CA PHE A 59 -9.75 5.45 6.01
C PHE A 59 -11.19 5.87 5.75
N GLU A 60 -12.05 5.68 6.73
CA GLU A 60 -13.37 6.29 6.72
C GLU A 60 -13.24 7.82 6.77
N SER A 61 -14.23 8.52 6.21
CA SER A 61 -14.21 9.99 6.16
C SER A 61 -14.11 10.60 7.56
N GLY A 62 -13.19 11.55 7.75
CA GLY A 62 -12.95 12.21 9.03
C GLY A 62 -12.46 11.30 10.17
N SER A 63 -12.10 10.05 9.88
CA SER A 63 -11.78 9.02 10.86
C SER A 63 -10.38 8.43 10.64
N ALA A 64 -9.87 7.74 11.65
CA ALA A 64 -8.70 6.88 11.58
C ALA A 64 -9.06 5.39 11.44
N ASN A 65 -10.33 5.05 11.23
CA ASN A 65 -10.77 3.69 10.99
C ASN A 65 -10.29 3.23 9.60
N LEU A 66 -9.50 2.18 9.59
CA LEU A 66 -8.96 1.60 8.36
C LEU A 66 -10.06 0.86 7.59
N GLN A 67 -10.13 1.10 6.29
CA GLN A 67 -10.98 0.31 5.41
C GLN A 67 -10.34 -1.05 5.09
N PRO A 68 -11.12 -2.13 4.88
CA PRO A 68 -10.60 -3.47 4.63
C PRO A 68 -9.62 -3.56 3.45
N GLN A 69 -9.80 -2.72 2.42
CA GLN A 69 -8.93 -2.68 1.23
C GLN A 69 -7.48 -2.31 1.57
N SER A 70 -7.26 -1.57 2.67
CA SER A 70 -5.93 -1.16 3.14
C SER A 70 -5.07 -2.32 3.62
N MET A 71 -5.71 -3.43 4.04
CA MET A 71 -5.01 -4.57 4.65
C MET A 71 -4.00 -5.23 3.70
N GLY A 72 -4.24 -5.17 2.39
CA GLY A 72 -3.31 -5.71 1.38
C GLY A 72 -1.94 -5.03 1.43
N VAL A 73 -1.92 -3.70 1.43
CA VAL A 73 -0.67 -2.92 1.50
C VAL A 73 0.01 -3.08 2.86
N ILE A 74 -0.76 -3.00 3.96
CA ILE A 74 -0.21 -3.16 5.31
C ILE A 74 0.44 -4.55 5.49
N ARG A 75 -0.17 -5.60 4.93
CA ARG A 75 0.40 -6.95 4.91
C ARG A 75 1.73 -6.99 4.14
N GLN A 76 1.82 -6.34 2.99
CA GLN A 76 3.08 -6.28 2.23
C GLN A 76 4.18 -5.59 3.05
N ILE A 77 3.87 -4.47 3.72
CA ILE A 77 4.82 -3.79 4.63
C ILE A 77 5.22 -4.70 5.79
N SER A 78 4.29 -5.44 6.39
CA SER A 78 4.63 -6.39 7.47
C SER A 78 5.60 -7.47 6.99
N GLN A 79 5.41 -8.00 5.78
CA GLN A 79 6.31 -8.99 5.18
C GLN A 79 7.72 -8.44 4.98
N VAL A 80 7.85 -7.17 4.56
CA VAL A 80 9.16 -6.50 4.47
C VAL A 80 9.83 -6.43 5.85
N LEU A 81 9.10 -5.99 6.88
CA LEU A 81 9.62 -5.88 8.24
C LEU A 81 10.00 -7.24 8.85
N MET A 82 9.29 -8.32 8.49
CA MET A 82 9.63 -9.68 8.92
C MET A 82 10.92 -10.19 8.27
N GLN A 83 11.13 -9.85 6.99
CA GLN A 83 12.32 -10.24 6.23
C GLN A 83 13.56 -9.42 6.62
N GLU A 84 13.36 -8.15 6.93
CA GLU A 84 14.40 -7.18 7.28
C GLU A 84 14.36 -6.88 8.78
N ALA A 85 14.87 -7.81 9.60
CA ALA A 85 14.74 -7.75 11.06
C ALA A 85 15.37 -6.49 11.69
N ALA A 86 16.40 -5.91 11.07
CA ALA A 86 17.08 -4.69 11.54
C ALA A 86 16.38 -3.39 11.07
N MET A 87 15.39 -3.48 10.19
CA MET A 87 14.72 -2.30 9.64
C MET A 87 13.72 -1.71 10.64
N ASN A 88 13.83 -0.43 10.90
CA ASN A 88 12.84 0.34 11.64
C ASN A 88 12.13 1.30 10.69
N LEU A 89 10.86 1.63 10.99
CA LEU A 89 10.03 2.51 10.17
C LEU A 89 9.47 3.68 10.98
N ASN A 90 9.43 4.84 10.36
CA ASN A 90 8.53 5.93 10.73
C ASN A 90 7.33 5.95 9.78
N ILE A 91 6.12 5.86 10.32
CA ILE A 91 4.87 5.95 9.58
C ILE A 91 4.37 7.37 9.69
N VAL A 92 4.26 8.06 8.56
CA VAL A 92 3.85 9.47 8.51
C VAL A 92 2.49 9.58 7.82
N GLY A 93 1.51 10.15 8.54
CA GLY A 93 0.18 10.42 7.99
C GLY A 93 0.09 11.84 7.45
N HIS A 94 -0.64 12.00 6.34
CA HIS A 94 -0.95 13.30 5.73
C HIS A 94 -2.44 13.44 5.44
N THR A 95 -2.93 14.67 5.41
CA THR A 95 -4.28 15.03 4.98
C THR A 95 -4.22 15.94 3.74
N ASP A 96 -5.36 16.18 3.14
CA ASP A 96 -5.54 17.35 2.27
C ASP A 96 -5.74 18.63 3.12
N GLY A 97 -5.91 19.77 2.45
CA GLY A 97 -6.09 21.08 3.08
C GLY A 97 -7.55 21.41 3.44
N ASP A 98 -8.43 20.40 3.53
CA ASP A 98 -9.80 20.63 3.98
C ASP A 98 -9.88 20.55 5.52
N GLY A 99 -10.41 21.61 6.13
CA GLY A 99 -10.64 21.64 7.56
C GLY A 99 -9.67 22.55 8.32
N ASP A 100 -9.52 22.27 9.60
CA ASP A 100 -8.68 23.04 10.52
C ASP A 100 -7.32 22.34 10.68
N ASP A 101 -6.23 23.13 10.63
CA ASP A 101 -4.84 22.64 10.65
C ASP A 101 -4.56 21.75 11.87
N ALA A 102 -5.05 22.14 13.06
CA ALA A 102 -4.84 21.38 14.29
C ALA A 102 -5.59 20.03 14.24
N SER A 103 -6.80 20.03 13.69
CA SER A 103 -7.61 18.83 13.48
C SER A 103 -6.97 17.89 12.46
N ASN A 104 -6.42 18.45 11.38
CA ASN A 104 -5.70 17.69 10.34
C ASN A 104 -4.40 17.07 10.89
N MET A 105 -3.69 17.82 11.73
CA MET A 105 -2.49 17.33 12.42
C MET A 105 -2.82 16.13 13.32
N ASP A 106 -3.86 16.25 14.16
CA ASP A 106 -4.30 15.16 15.03
C ASP A 106 -4.83 13.96 14.23
N LEU A 107 -5.65 14.19 13.22
CA LEU A 107 -6.21 13.13 12.36
C LEU A 107 -5.11 12.34 11.65
N SER A 108 -4.12 13.03 11.08
CA SER A 108 -3.00 12.39 10.38
C SER A 108 -2.17 11.51 11.32
N ARG A 109 -1.93 11.97 12.55
CA ARG A 109 -1.24 11.19 13.59
C ARG A 109 -2.04 9.96 13.99
N ARG A 110 -3.33 10.11 14.28
CA ARG A 110 -4.21 8.96 14.62
C ARG A 110 -4.26 7.93 13.49
N ARG A 111 -4.20 8.35 12.23
CA ARG A 111 -4.13 7.45 11.06
C ARG A 111 -2.82 6.66 11.02
N ALA A 112 -1.70 7.32 11.28
CA ALA A 112 -0.41 6.64 11.40
C ALA A 112 -0.41 5.62 12.56
N ASP A 113 -0.98 5.99 13.71
CA ASP A 113 -1.12 5.10 14.87
C ASP A 113 -2.03 3.89 14.58
N ALA A 114 -3.09 4.07 13.81
CA ALA A 114 -3.96 2.98 13.39
C ALA A 114 -3.21 1.96 12.51
N VAL A 115 -2.38 2.42 11.58
CA VAL A 115 -1.53 1.53 10.77
C VAL A 115 -0.50 0.80 11.64
N LYS A 116 0.16 1.50 12.57
CA LYS A 116 1.07 0.88 13.55
C LYS A 116 0.35 -0.20 14.36
N SER A 117 -0.86 0.08 14.84
CA SER A 117 -1.65 -0.88 15.63
C SER A 117 -1.94 -2.16 14.85
N VAL A 118 -2.22 -2.09 13.56
CA VAL A 118 -2.40 -3.28 12.71
C VAL A 118 -1.08 -4.06 12.58
N LEU A 119 0.04 -3.37 12.30
CA LEU A 119 1.34 -4.01 12.19
C LEU A 119 1.77 -4.71 13.49
N THR A 120 1.51 -4.11 14.65
CA THR A 120 1.89 -4.68 15.93
C THR A 120 0.93 -5.76 16.41
N ASN A 121 -0.38 -5.53 16.35
CA ASN A 121 -1.38 -6.42 16.98
C ASN A 121 -1.80 -7.59 16.07
N ILE A 122 -1.78 -7.40 14.74
CA ILE A 122 -2.20 -8.44 13.79
C ILE A 122 -0.98 -9.17 13.22
N TYR A 123 0.08 -8.43 12.89
CA TYR A 123 1.28 -9.02 12.26
C TYR A 123 2.43 -9.24 13.23
N ASN A 124 2.25 -8.95 14.53
CA ASN A 124 3.24 -9.16 15.60
C ASN A 124 4.62 -8.50 15.32
N ILE A 125 4.62 -7.36 14.64
CA ILE A 125 5.84 -6.56 14.52
C ILE A 125 6.10 -5.85 15.84
N ASP A 126 7.35 -5.88 16.31
CA ASP A 126 7.73 -5.22 17.55
C ASP A 126 7.44 -3.71 17.46
N ALA A 127 6.70 -3.20 18.45
CA ALA A 127 6.27 -1.80 18.51
C ALA A 127 7.46 -0.82 18.60
N SER A 128 8.60 -1.26 19.15
CA SER A 128 9.82 -0.46 19.24
C SER A 128 10.45 -0.15 17.88
N ARG A 129 10.13 -0.96 16.87
CA ARG A 129 10.61 -0.79 15.48
C ARG A 129 9.78 0.20 14.67
N ILE A 130 8.66 0.69 15.22
CA ILE A 130 7.73 1.53 14.48
C ILE A 130 7.50 2.83 15.25
N GLN A 131 7.87 3.93 14.62
CA GLN A 131 7.50 5.28 15.03
C GLN A 131 6.30 5.78 14.22
N THR A 132 5.59 6.78 14.73
CA THR A 132 4.44 7.39 14.05
C THR A 132 4.54 8.90 14.14
N GLU A 133 4.16 9.57 13.06
CA GLU A 133 4.12 11.02 12.96
C GLU A 133 2.89 11.47 12.16
N GLY A 134 2.29 12.59 12.54
CA GLY A 134 1.29 13.29 11.74
C GLY A 134 1.87 14.57 11.19
N LYS A 135 1.63 14.86 9.91
CA LYS A 135 2.01 16.11 9.24
C LYS A 135 0.81 16.94 8.84
N GLY A 136 -0.42 16.41 9.04
CA GLY A 136 -1.60 17.12 8.58
C GLY A 136 -1.48 17.49 7.10
N GLU A 137 -1.76 18.73 6.79
CA GLU A 137 -1.69 19.32 5.45
C GLU A 137 -0.40 20.08 5.15
N THR A 138 0.59 20.07 6.07
CA THR A 138 1.78 20.93 5.98
C THR A 138 2.74 20.57 4.87
N GLU A 139 2.67 19.34 4.33
CA GLU A 139 3.55 18.84 3.28
C GLU A 139 2.74 18.34 2.07
N PRO A 140 2.05 19.22 1.33
CA PRO A 140 1.26 18.83 0.17
C PRO A 140 2.16 18.40 -0.99
N ILE A 141 1.72 17.38 -1.74
CA ILE A 141 2.36 16.94 -3.00
C ILE A 141 1.49 17.20 -4.22
N GLY A 142 0.21 17.47 -4.01
CA GLY A 142 -0.78 17.86 -5.01
C GLY A 142 -1.46 19.18 -4.68
N ASP A 143 -2.10 19.78 -5.68
CA ASP A 143 -2.83 21.03 -5.52
C ASP A 143 -4.12 20.82 -4.70
N ASN A 144 -4.21 21.43 -3.51
CA ASN A 144 -5.39 21.37 -2.63
C ASN A 144 -6.65 22.03 -3.23
N ASN A 145 -6.54 22.75 -4.35
CA ASN A 145 -7.70 23.32 -5.05
C ASN A 145 -8.35 22.31 -6.02
N THR A 146 -7.74 21.15 -6.25
CA THR A 146 -8.25 20.12 -7.16
C THR A 146 -8.60 18.83 -6.40
N LEU A 147 -9.60 18.09 -6.89
CA LEU A 147 -9.96 16.79 -6.31
C LEU A 147 -8.81 15.78 -6.39
N ASP A 148 -8.10 15.77 -7.51
CA ASP A 148 -6.98 14.86 -7.73
C ASP A 148 -5.80 15.21 -6.82
N GLY A 149 -5.48 16.47 -6.65
CA GLY A 149 -4.42 16.91 -5.77
C GLY A 149 -4.73 16.64 -4.29
N LYS A 150 -5.98 16.87 -3.85
CA LYS A 150 -6.43 16.46 -2.53
C LYS A 150 -6.29 14.94 -2.33
N ALA A 151 -6.67 14.14 -3.34
CA ALA A 151 -6.52 12.69 -3.27
C ALA A 151 -5.04 12.26 -3.14
N GLN A 152 -4.11 12.96 -3.80
CA GLN A 152 -2.67 12.72 -3.66
C GLN A 152 -2.17 13.11 -2.26
N ASN A 153 -2.69 14.20 -1.68
CA ASN A 153 -2.30 14.67 -0.36
C ASN A 153 -2.75 13.73 0.76
N ARG A 154 -3.93 13.08 0.62
CA ARG A 154 -4.40 12.04 1.56
C ARG A 154 -3.59 10.77 1.39
N ARG A 155 -2.44 10.68 2.03
CA ARG A 155 -1.49 9.57 1.90
C ARG A 155 -0.88 9.15 3.22
N VAL A 156 -0.27 7.98 3.21
CA VAL A 156 0.60 7.47 4.27
C VAL A 156 1.97 7.21 3.68
N GLU A 157 3.00 7.62 4.38
CA GLU A 157 4.38 7.37 4.03
C GLU A 157 5.02 6.41 5.04
N PHE A 158 5.84 5.51 4.53
CA PHE A 158 6.70 4.62 5.32
C PHE A 158 8.14 5.02 5.06
N ILE A 159 8.84 5.45 6.09
CA ILE A 159 10.21 5.95 6.00
C ILE A 159 11.10 5.05 6.83
N LYS A 160 12.13 4.49 6.21
CA LYS A 160 13.16 3.70 6.90
C LYS A 160 14.01 4.62 7.78
N ILE A 161 14.21 4.23 9.04
CA ILE A 161 15.00 4.94 10.04
C ILE A 161 16.03 4.01 10.66
#